data_f3f48a8fc05c86820d590ad05065e22f
#
_entry.id   f3f48a8fc05c86820d590ad05065e22f
#
_cell.length_a   1.000
_cell.length_b   1.000
_cell.length_c   1.000
_cell.angle_alpha   90.00
_cell.angle_beta   90.00
_cell.angle_gamma   90.00
#
_symmetry.space_group_name_H-M   'P 1'
#
loop_
_entity.id
_entity.type
_entity.pdbx_description
1 polymer ?
#
loop_
_entity_poly.entity_id
_entity_poly.type
_entity_poly.pdbx_seq_one_letter_code
_entity_poly.pdbx_strand_id
1 'polypeptide(L)'
;MGTRAVGVGSSAGAAGVPGEVGLAGVPRLLEDLARLSEDKESADIVFLLGRDETPVYGHRIILQARCKNFTAAKRIGSANNPTPVRMPHAHPETFRQFMHYVYTGKIMLQDSGIFEMLALAQELGVEELWRSCEEHVSATLSPGNACALLTAALDAQERILGE
;
A
#
# COMPACT_ATOMS: atom_id res chain seq x y z
N MET A 1 16.38 9.65 -33.13
CA MET A 1 15.90 9.13 -32.81
C MET A 1 15.01 8.57 -32.53
N GLY A 2 14.79 8.74 -32.72
CA GLY A 2 13.99 7.97 -32.36
C GLY A 2 13.19 7.91 -32.02
N THR A 3 12.91 8.07 -32.21
CA THR A 3 12.06 7.78 -31.79
C THR A 3 11.34 7.46 -32.03
N ARG A 4 11.51 7.31 -32.68
CA ARG A 4 10.87 6.65 -32.78
C ARG A 4 10.51 5.85 -32.68
N ALA A 5 10.55 5.83 -33.04
CA ALA A 5 10.12 4.90 -32.73
C ALA A 5 9.70 4.44 -32.54
N VAL A 6 9.85 4.55 -33.06
CA VAL A 6 9.43 3.89 -32.59
C VAL A 6 8.86 3.36 -32.55
N GLY A 7 8.77 3.33 -33.05
CA GLY A 7 8.26 2.48 -32.86
C GLY A 7 7.63 2.23 -32.88
N VAL A 8 7.45 2.06 -33.40
CA VAL A 8 6.81 1.58 -33.04
C VAL A 8 6.26 0.97 -33.06
N GLY A 9 6.22 0.72 -33.37
CA GLY A 9 5.67 -0.10 -33.12
C GLY A 9 5.10 -0.42 -33.06
N SER A 10 4.89 -0.89 -33.34
CA SER A 10 4.28 -1.41 -32.92
C SER A 10 3.69 -1.79 -32.73
N SER A 11 3.59 -2.14 -33.04
CA SER A 11 2.89 -2.72 -32.61
C SER A 11 2.18 -3.07 -32.43
N ALA A 12 2.20 -3.27 -32.82
CA ALA A 12 1.35 -3.58 -32.63
C ALA A 12 0.74 -4.19 -32.25
N GLY A 13 0.83 -4.50 -32.18
CA GLY A 13 0.10 -5.16 -31.87
C GLY A 13 -0.72 -4.96 -31.22
N ALA A 14 -0.67 -5.54 -31.09
CA ALA A 14 -1.57 -5.28 -30.47
C ALA A 14 -1.52 -4.23 -30.54
N ALA A 15 -1.46 -4.37 -31.51
CA ALA A 15 -1.48 -3.19 -31.63
C ALA A 15 -0.93 -2.55 -30.53
N GLY A 16 0.15 -2.31 -30.54
CA GLY A 16 0.66 -1.57 -29.50
C GLY A 16 -0.31 -0.49 -29.15
N VAL A 17 -0.81 -0.56 -27.99
CA VAL A 17 -1.51 0.57 -27.42
C VAL A 17 -0.47 1.67 -27.38
N PRO A 18 -0.76 2.86 -27.93
CA PRO A 18 0.25 3.94 -27.94
C PRO A 18 0.91 4.20 -26.59
N GLY A 19 0.18 3.96 -25.49
CA GLY A 19 0.72 4.15 -24.15
C GLY A 19 1.78 3.14 -23.72
N GLU A 20 1.91 2.03 -24.43
CA GLU A 20 2.88 1.01 -24.06
C GLU A 20 4.32 1.47 -24.22
N VAL A 21 4.57 2.33 -25.17
CA VAL A 21 5.91 2.87 -25.36
C VAL A 21 6.36 3.65 -24.12
N GLY A 22 5.43 4.38 -23.51
CA GLY A 22 5.72 5.13 -22.30
C GLY A 22 5.92 4.27 -21.06
N LEU A 23 5.59 2.98 -21.15
CA LEU A 23 5.73 2.07 -20.01
C LEU A 23 7.08 1.36 -19.93
N ALA A 24 7.97 1.60 -20.88
CA ALA A 24 9.24 0.88 -20.96
C ALA A 24 10.08 0.97 -19.68
N GLY A 25 10.02 2.09 -18.98
CA GLY A 25 10.77 2.28 -17.74
C GLY A 25 10.00 1.92 -16.47
N VAL A 26 8.71 1.60 -16.55
CA VAL A 26 7.88 1.39 -15.37
C VAL A 26 8.28 0.17 -14.55
N PRO A 27 8.58 -1.00 -15.15
CA PRO A 27 8.99 -2.14 -14.34
C PRO A 27 10.24 -1.83 -13.49
N ARG A 28 11.22 -1.14 -14.05
CA ARG A 28 12.41 -0.76 -13.31
C ARG A 28 12.11 0.26 -12.22
N LEU A 29 11.26 1.22 -12.52
CA LEU A 29 10.82 2.21 -11.53
C LEU A 29 10.17 1.52 -10.33
N LEU A 30 9.32 0.54 -10.59
CA LEU A 30 8.63 -0.18 -9.51
C LEU A 30 9.62 -1.00 -8.67
N GLU A 31 10.63 -1.60 -9.30
CA GLU A 31 11.69 -2.29 -8.57
C GLU A 31 12.47 -1.33 -7.67
N ASP A 32 12.81 -0.16 -8.20
CA ASP A 32 13.55 0.84 -7.45
C ASP A 32 12.73 1.35 -6.26
N LEU A 33 11.44 1.59 -6.45
CA LEU A 33 10.55 2.01 -5.37
C LEU A 33 10.34 0.89 -4.34
N ALA A 34 10.29 -0.37 -4.76
CA ALA A 34 10.20 -1.49 -3.85
C ALA A 34 11.43 -1.55 -2.93
N ARG A 35 12.62 -1.33 -3.49
CA ARG A 35 13.84 -1.26 -2.67
C ARG A 35 13.79 -0.08 -1.71
N LEU A 36 13.30 1.06 -2.18
CA LEU A 36 13.17 2.24 -1.33
C LEU A 36 12.25 1.98 -0.13
N SER A 37 11.19 1.20 -0.31
CA SER A 37 10.26 0.91 0.77
C SER A 37 10.91 0.15 1.93
N GLU A 38 12.02 -0.54 1.66
CA GLU A 38 12.77 -1.29 2.68
C GLU A 38 13.99 -0.54 3.20
N ASP A 39 14.29 0.62 2.64
CA ASP A 39 15.46 1.38 3.02
C ASP A 39 15.23 2.17 4.31
N LYS A 40 15.92 1.77 5.36
CA LYS A 40 15.81 2.40 6.67
C LYS A 40 16.69 3.65 6.78
N GLU A 41 17.75 3.71 6.01
CA GLU A 41 18.71 4.81 6.13
C GLU A 41 18.14 6.15 5.68
N SER A 42 17.34 6.15 4.63
CA SER A 42 16.71 7.37 4.13
C SER A 42 15.35 7.65 4.76
N ALA A 43 14.84 6.75 5.60
CA ALA A 43 13.53 6.89 6.21
C ALA A 43 13.47 8.06 7.19
N ASP A 44 12.42 8.84 7.12
CA ASP A 44 12.18 9.97 8.03
C ASP A 44 10.92 9.79 8.87
N ILE A 45 10.30 8.62 8.81
CA ILE A 45 9.17 8.25 9.64
C ILE A 45 9.29 6.78 10.01
N VAL A 46 8.83 6.43 11.21
CA VAL A 46 8.77 5.04 11.65
C VAL A 46 7.40 4.78 12.27
N PHE A 47 6.74 3.75 11.79
CA PHE A 47 5.48 3.29 12.37
C PHE A 47 5.77 2.21 13.40
N LEU A 48 5.22 2.38 14.59
CA LEU A 48 5.36 1.43 15.68
C LEU A 48 4.05 0.67 15.79
N LEU A 49 4.07 -0.58 15.37
CA LEU A 49 2.87 -1.38 15.12
C LEU A 49 2.63 -2.42 16.21
N GLY A 50 1.35 -2.53 16.59
CA GLY A 50 0.95 -3.52 17.57
C GLY A 50 1.44 -3.18 18.96
N ARG A 51 1.21 -4.10 19.88
CA ARG A 51 1.63 -3.92 21.28
C ARG A 51 3.14 -3.99 21.44
N ASP A 52 3.79 -4.74 20.59
CA ASP A 52 5.25 -4.90 20.63
C ASP A 52 5.98 -3.75 19.97
N GLU A 53 5.26 -2.76 19.44
CA GLU A 53 5.81 -1.60 18.74
C GLU A 53 6.77 -2.01 17.63
N THR A 54 6.37 -3.01 16.82
CA THR A 54 7.18 -3.47 15.69
C THR A 54 7.42 -2.33 14.71
N PRO A 55 8.68 -1.97 14.42
CA PRO A 55 8.95 -0.81 13.57
C PRO A 55 8.79 -1.12 12.09
N VAL A 56 8.14 -0.22 11.38
CA VAL A 56 8.11 -0.21 9.90
C VAL A 56 8.50 1.19 9.47
N TYR A 57 9.58 1.29 8.72
CA TYR A 57 10.12 2.58 8.28
C TYR A 57 9.45 3.04 7.00
N GLY A 58 9.41 4.36 6.81
CA GLY A 58 8.82 4.93 5.63
C GLY A 58 9.38 6.30 5.30
N HIS A 59 8.89 6.86 4.20
CA HIS A 59 9.31 8.14 3.68
C HIS A 59 8.10 9.06 3.58
N ARG A 60 8.16 10.16 4.29
CA ARG A 60 7.04 11.11 4.37
C ARG A 60 6.58 11.58 3.00
N ILE A 61 7.51 11.88 2.11
CA ILE A 61 7.17 12.39 0.79
C ILE A 61 6.35 11.40 -0.02
N ILE A 62 6.68 10.11 0.10
CA ILE A 62 5.92 9.05 -0.58
C ILE A 62 4.53 8.93 0.04
N LEU A 63 4.46 8.91 1.37
CA LEU A 63 3.18 8.80 2.07
C LEU A 63 2.27 9.99 1.79
N GLN A 64 2.82 11.19 1.73
CA GLN A 64 2.06 12.39 1.37
C GLN A 64 1.52 12.33 -0.05
N ALA A 65 2.33 11.79 -0.97
CA ALA A 65 1.92 11.68 -2.37
C ALA A 65 0.82 10.64 -2.58
N ARG A 66 0.83 9.58 -1.78
CA ARG A 66 -0.04 8.42 -2.00
C ARG A 66 -1.25 8.36 -1.05
N CYS A 67 -1.15 8.99 0.11
CA CYS A 67 -2.16 8.90 1.16
C CYS A 67 -2.75 10.27 1.44
N LYS A 68 -3.98 10.51 1.01
CA LYS A 68 -4.63 11.82 1.12
C LYS A 68 -4.78 12.30 2.56
N ASN A 69 -5.01 11.38 3.47
CA ASN A 69 -5.31 11.72 4.88
C ASN A 69 -4.09 11.61 5.79
N PHE A 70 -2.91 11.46 5.22
CA PHE A 70 -1.71 11.29 6.04
C PHE A 70 -1.32 12.64 6.67
N THR A 71 -1.52 12.77 7.98
CA THR A 71 -1.30 14.03 8.72
C THR A 71 -0.04 14.04 9.56
N ALA A 72 0.52 12.89 9.91
CA ALA A 72 1.75 12.81 10.70
C ALA A 72 2.93 13.49 9.97
N ALA A 73 2.77 13.72 8.68
CA ALA A 73 3.75 14.38 7.84
C ALA A 73 4.07 15.81 8.27
N LYS A 74 3.22 16.42 9.09
CA LYS A 74 3.45 17.80 9.55
C LYS A 74 4.65 17.92 10.49
N ARG A 75 5.05 16.82 11.11
CA ARG A 75 6.21 16.84 12.00
C ARG A 75 7.46 16.61 11.17
N ILE A 76 8.49 17.33 11.50
CA ILE A 76 9.75 17.22 10.79
C ILE A 76 10.64 16.19 11.44
N GLY A 77 10.81 15.07 10.75
CA GLY A 77 11.80 14.07 11.11
C GLY A 77 12.95 14.09 10.13
N SER A 78 13.96 13.33 10.42
CA SER A 78 15.09 13.15 9.52
C SER A 78 15.52 11.69 9.57
N ALA A 79 16.37 11.28 8.64
CA ALA A 79 16.85 9.90 8.59
C ALA A 79 17.53 9.49 9.90
N ASN A 80 18.18 10.43 10.57
CA ASN A 80 18.84 10.15 11.85
C ASN A 80 17.88 10.14 13.03
N ASN A 81 16.70 10.73 12.85
CA ASN A 81 15.70 10.83 13.91
C ASN A 81 14.30 10.79 13.29
N PRO A 82 13.87 9.63 12.80
CA PRO A 82 12.57 9.50 12.16
C PRO A 82 11.43 9.79 13.14
N THR A 83 10.38 10.42 12.64
CA THR A 83 9.19 10.72 13.43
C THR A 83 8.42 9.43 13.74
N PRO A 84 8.22 9.10 15.02
CA PRO A 84 7.45 7.92 15.38
C PRO A 84 5.94 8.15 15.25
N VAL A 85 5.24 7.15 14.72
CA VAL A 85 3.78 7.12 14.64
C VAL A 85 3.31 5.80 15.22
N ARG A 86 2.61 5.85 16.34
CA ARG A 86 2.14 4.62 16.99
C ARG A 86 0.81 4.20 16.42
N MET A 87 0.72 2.92 16.07
CA MET A 87 -0.51 2.29 15.58
C MET A 87 -0.67 0.94 16.29
N PRO A 88 -1.08 0.96 17.56
CA PRO A 88 -1.13 -0.26 18.36
C PRO A 88 -2.17 -1.28 17.90
N HIS A 89 -3.13 -0.86 17.12
CA HIS A 89 -4.16 -1.75 16.57
C HIS A 89 -3.76 -2.36 15.23
N ALA A 90 -2.69 -1.88 14.59
CA ALA A 90 -2.28 -2.37 13.28
C ALA A 90 -1.46 -3.65 13.38
N HIS A 91 -1.80 -4.62 12.53
CA HIS A 91 -1.04 -5.86 12.43
C HIS A 91 0.18 -5.63 11.53
N PRO A 92 1.41 -5.95 12.01
CA PRO A 92 2.62 -5.65 11.23
C PRO A 92 2.63 -6.20 9.82
N GLU A 93 2.18 -7.43 9.63
CA GLU A 93 2.19 -8.05 8.30
C GLU A 93 1.26 -7.33 7.32
N THR A 94 0.04 -7.03 7.77
CA THR A 94 -0.92 -6.30 6.94
C THR A 94 -0.40 -4.90 6.60
N PHE A 95 0.23 -4.24 7.58
CA PHE A 95 0.77 -2.91 7.37
C PHE A 95 1.95 -2.93 6.39
N ARG A 96 2.80 -3.96 6.43
CA ARG A 96 3.89 -4.08 5.46
C ARG A 96 3.36 -4.25 4.04
N GLN A 97 2.30 -5.04 3.87
CA GLN A 97 1.65 -5.19 2.58
C GLN A 97 1.06 -3.86 2.10
N PHE A 98 0.44 -3.12 3.01
CA PHE A 98 -0.08 -1.79 2.70
C PHE A 98 1.05 -0.85 2.24
N MET A 99 2.17 -0.83 2.96
CA MET A 99 3.31 0.00 2.60
C MET A 99 3.90 -0.38 1.24
N HIS A 100 3.99 -1.67 0.98
CA HIS A 100 4.46 -2.14 -0.33
C HIS A 100 3.54 -1.62 -1.45
N TYR A 101 2.23 -1.65 -1.22
CA TYR A 101 1.28 -1.09 -2.18
C TYR A 101 1.47 0.41 -2.36
N VAL A 102 1.66 1.15 -1.27
CA VAL A 102 1.87 2.60 -1.33
C VAL A 102 3.06 2.94 -2.24
N TYR A 103 4.13 2.17 -2.17
CA TYR A 103 5.34 2.41 -2.96
C TYR A 103 5.26 1.90 -4.40
N THR A 104 4.58 0.78 -4.62
CA THR A 104 4.63 0.09 -5.93
C THR A 104 3.30 -0.02 -6.65
N GLY A 105 2.19 0.19 -5.95
CA GLY A 105 0.87 -0.02 -6.53
C GLY A 105 0.47 -1.48 -6.67
N LYS A 106 1.26 -2.41 -6.12
CA LYS A 106 1.01 -3.85 -6.23
C LYS A 106 0.63 -4.44 -4.89
N ILE A 107 -0.43 -5.25 -4.88
CA ILE A 107 -0.87 -5.94 -3.69
C ILE A 107 -1.63 -7.21 -4.08
N MET A 108 -1.51 -8.23 -3.25
CA MET A 108 -2.36 -9.43 -3.35
C MET A 108 -3.28 -9.42 -2.15
N LEU A 109 -4.57 -9.20 -2.41
CA LEU A 109 -5.57 -9.15 -1.35
C LEU A 109 -5.91 -10.57 -0.90
N GLN A 110 -5.99 -10.76 0.41
CA GLN A 110 -6.30 -12.03 1.03
C GLN A 110 -7.44 -11.86 2.02
N ASP A 111 -8.31 -12.87 2.10
CA ASP A 111 -9.48 -12.79 2.97
C ASP A 111 -9.10 -12.54 4.43
N SER A 112 -7.99 -13.12 4.89
CA SER A 112 -7.59 -13.02 6.30
C SER A 112 -7.27 -11.61 6.76
N GLY A 113 -6.78 -10.75 5.87
CA GLY A 113 -6.41 -9.38 6.24
C GLY A 113 -7.23 -8.31 5.55
N ILE A 114 -8.28 -8.69 4.84
CA ILE A 114 -9.00 -7.76 3.95
C ILE A 114 -9.64 -6.59 4.70
N PHE A 115 -10.23 -6.85 5.87
CA PHE A 115 -10.93 -5.80 6.60
C PHE A 115 -9.97 -4.83 7.27
N GLU A 116 -8.82 -5.33 7.73
CA GLU A 116 -7.79 -4.45 8.27
C GLU A 116 -7.17 -3.60 7.15
N MET A 117 -6.94 -4.20 5.98
CA MET A 117 -6.44 -3.47 4.82
C MET A 117 -7.44 -2.38 4.40
N LEU A 118 -8.73 -2.72 4.40
CA LEU A 118 -9.78 -1.77 4.09
C LEU A 118 -9.78 -0.60 5.08
N ALA A 119 -9.64 -0.90 6.37
CA ALA A 119 -9.59 0.13 7.41
C ALA A 119 -8.38 1.04 7.24
N LEU A 120 -7.21 0.47 6.94
CA LEU A 120 -5.99 1.25 6.68
C LEU A 120 -6.17 2.15 5.46
N ALA A 121 -6.75 1.63 4.39
CA ALA A 121 -6.97 2.40 3.18
C ALA A 121 -7.92 3.58 3.43
N GLN A 122 -8.95 3.37 4.24
CA GLN A 122 -9.86 4.45 4.62
C GLN A 122 -9.19 5.47 5.51
N GLU A 123 -8.49 5.01 6.53
CA GLU A 123 -7.85 5.89 7.51
C GLU A 123 -6.81 6.79 6.83
N LEU A 124 -6.01 6.23 5.95
CA LEU A 124 -4.93 6.96 5.30
C LEU A 124 -5.34 7.60 3.97
N GLY A 125 -6.54 7.36 3.52
CA GLY A 125 -7.09 8.01 2.33
C GLY A 125 -6.57 7.49 1.01
N VAL A 126 -6.42 6.17 0.89
CA VAL A 126 -6.03 5.52 -0.36
C VAL A 126 -7.28 4.93 -0.99
N GLU A 127 -7.98 5.75 -1.74
CA GLU A 127 -9.32 5.43 -2.24
C GLU A 127 -9.34 4.22 -3.18
N GLU A 128 -8.40 4.13 -4.09
CA GLU A 128 -8.37 3.02 -5.04
C GLU A 128 -8.12 1.67 -4.34
N LEU A 129 -7.33 1.66 -3.27
CA LEU A 129 -7.12 0.45 -2.49
C LEU A 129 -8.38 0.07 -1.72
N TRP A 130 -9.03 1.05 -1.13
CA TRP A 130 -10.28 0.83 -0.42
C TRP A 130 -11.33 0.19 -1.34
N ARG A 131 -11.51 0.74 -2.55
CA ARG A 131 -12.45 0.18 -3.52
C ARG A 131 -12.07 -1.24 -3.93
N SER A 132 -10.78 -1.49 -4.14
CA SER A 132 -10.32 -2.83 -4.48
C SER A 132 -10.61 -3.84 -3.37
N CYS A 133 -10.49 -3.42 -2.12
CA CYS A 133 -10.84 -4.26 -0.98
C CYS A 133 -12.35 -4.57 -0.96
N GLU A 134 -13.19 -3.57 -1.20
CA GLU A 134 -14.63 -3.77 -1.26
C GLU A 134 -15.02 -4.72 -2.40
N GLU A 135 -14.41 -4.53 -3.57
CA GLU A 135 -14.64 -5.40 -4.71
C GLU A 135 -14.22 -6.84 -4.43
N HIS A 136 -13.06 -7.00 -3.77
CA HIS A 136 -12.56 -8.32 -3.38
C HIS A 136 -13.55 -9.05 -2.47
N VAL A 137 -14.03 -8.36 -1.43
CA VAL A 137 -15.01 -8.94 -0.50
C VAL A 137 -16.29 -9.32 -1.25
N SER A 138 -16.79 -8.42 -2.09
CA SER A 138 -18.02 -8.67 -2.85
C SER A 138 -17.87 -9.85 -3.81
N ALA A 139 -16.71 -9.97 -4.46
CA ALA A 139 -16.46 -11.01 -5.46
C ALA A 139 -16.20 -12.37 -4.82
N THR A 140 -15.58 -12.40 -3.64
CA THR A 140 -15.19 -13.66 -2.99
C THR A 140 -16.20 -14.15 -1.97
N LEU A 141 -17.16 -13.33 -1.57
CA LEU A 141 -18.16 -13.71 -0.58
C LEU A 141 -19.01 -14.87 -1.11
N SER A 142 -19.06 -15.95 -0.35
CA SER A 142 -19.81 -17.16 -0.68
C SER A 142 -20.27 -17.82 0.60
N PRO A 143 -21.24 -18.77 0.53
CA PRO A 143 -21.63 -19.52 1.73
C PRO A 143 -20.45 -20.24 2.40
N GLY A 144 -19.44 -20.60 1.59
CA GLY A 144 -18.28 -21.32 2.13
C GLY A 144 -17.31 -20.47 2.93
N ASN A 145 -17.26 -19.16 2.67
CA ASN A 145 -16.34 -18.26 3.37
C ASN A 145 -17.03 -17.17 4.19
N ALA A 146 -18.35 -17.14 4.21
CA ALA A 146 -19.10 -16.10 4.90
C ALA A 146 -18.76 -16.02 6.40
N CYS A 147 -18.63 -17.16 7.05
CA CYS A 147 -18.28 -17.20 8.48
C CYS A 147 -16.86 -16.72 8.71
N ALA A 148 -15.92 -17.11 7.86
CA ALA A 148 -14.53 -16.69 7.98
C ALA A 148 -14.39 -15.17 7.78
N LEU A 149 -15.10 -14.64 6.80
CA LEU A 149 -15.09 -13.19 6.55
C LEU A 149 -15.74 -12.41 7.71
N LEU A 150 -16.83 -12.93 8.26
CA LEU A 150 -17.48 -12.32 9.41
C LEU A 150 -16.55 -12.30 10.62
N THR A 151 -15.88 -13.42 10.89
CA THR A 151 -14.92 -13.50 11.99
C THR A 151 -13.80 -12.47 11.80
N ALA A 152 -13.25 -12.39 10.59
CA ALA A 152 -12.20 -11.43 10.28
C ALA A 152 -12.66 -9.98 10.48
N ALA A 153 -13.90 -9.68 10.09
CA ALA A 153 -14.48 -8.36 10.28
C ALA A 153 -14.63 -7.99 11.75
N LEU A 154 -15.09 -8.95 12.56
CA LEU A 154 -15.26 -8.75 13.99
C LEU A 154 -13.90 -8.56 14.70
N ASP A 155 -12.91 -9.37 14.32
CA ASP A 155 -11.56 -9.24 14.87
C ASP A 155 -10.95 -7.87 14.56
N ALA A 156 -11.14 -7.39 13.34
CA ALA A 156 -10.65 -6.08 12.94
C ALA A 156 -11.35 -4.96 13.75
N GLN A 157 -12.66 -5.10 13.95
CA GLN A 157 -13.42 -4.14 14.71
C GLN A 157 -12.99 -4.12 16.18
N GLU A 158 -12.77 -5.28 16.77
CA GLU A 158 -12.31 -5.36 18.16
C GLU A 158 -10.96 -4.70 18.34
N ARG A 159 -10.05 -4.90 17.41
CA ARG A 159 -8.73 -4.27 17.49
C ARG A 159 -8.82 -2.74 17.43
N ILE A 160 -9.72 -2.23 16.61
CA ILE A 160 -9.92 -0.79 16.50
C ILE A 160 -10.57 -0.21 17.75
N LEU A 161 -11.57 -0.91 18.27
CA LEU A 161 -12.32 -0.44 19.45
C LEU A 161 -11.58 -0.69 20.78
N GLY A 162 -10.65 -1.64 20.78
CA GLY A 162 -9.85 -1.96 21.95
C GLY A 162 -8.81 -0.92 22.31
N GLU A 163 -8.73 0.13 21.51
CA GLU A 163 -7.89 1.27 21.80
C GLU A 163 -8.55 2.17 22.83
#